data_c012ee7d3de52c2449c0ca7fa7a89cd3
#
_entry.id   c012ee7d3de52c2449c0ca7fa7a89cd3
#
_cell.length_a   1.000
_cell.length_b   1.000
_cell.length_c   1.000
_cell.angle_alpha   90.00
_cell.angle_beta   90.00
_cell.angle_gamma   90.00
#
_symmetry.space_group_name_H-M   'P 1'
#
loop_
_entity.id
_entity.type
_entity.pdbx_description
1 polymer ?
#
loop_
_entity_poly.entity_id
_entity_poly.type
_entity_poly.pdbx_seq_one_letter_code
_entity_poly.pdbx_strand_id
1 'polypeptide(L)'
;MKQIIQLCLLKIYALVERTGLLSTSMGRSLFFAAYGWYKLFIEVGNIRSLRSYVKPGEIVIDIGANVGFFTKQFARWVNGSGFVIAVEPEESNYRQLLKNLNNSGTAGVVRTVQGVVAEQHGTLKLAINPVHPGDHKIAAEGIDVTAFTIDELVQQEKAFRVCLMKIDVQGAEERVLLGAQETLQRDHPAILIEIDDDALRQMGSSAERVVTLLMDFGYVIRKFGKNSQMDQISLAEALGMCRNGRYVDLLFV
;
A
#
# COMPACT_ATOMS: atom_id res chain seq x y z
N MET A 1 -0.31 12.26 17.87
CA MET A 1 0.57 11.22 18.46
C MET A 1 1.23 10.37 17.41
N LYS A 2 0.51 9.80 16.41
CA LYS A 2 1.07 9.02 15.30
C LYS A 2 2.21 9.77 14.56
N GLN A 3 1.98 11.00 14.11
CA GLN A 3 2.97 11.82 13.39
C GLN A 3 4.23 12.13 14.21
N ILE A 4 4.09 12.35 15.53
CA ILE A 4 5.25 12.62 16.40
C ILE A 4 6.13 11.36 16.47
N ILE A 5 5.54 10.19 16.62
CA ILE A 5 6.27 8.91 16.67
C ILE A 5 6.94 8.63 15.33
N GLN A 6 6.26 8.89 14.22
CA GLN A 6 6.82 8.76 12.87
C GLN A 6 8.02 9.71 12.67
N LEU A 7 7.89 10.98 13.03
CA LEU A 7 8.99 11.96 13.00
C LEU A 7 10.17 11.53 13.88
N CYS A 8 9.92 10.95 15.05
CA CYS A 8 10.97 10.40 15.91
C CYS A 8 11.67 9.20 15.25
N LEU A 9 10.90 8.29 14.64
CA LEU A 9 11.46 7.14 13.92
C LEU A 9 12.29 7.58 12.71
N LEU A 10 11.83 8.58 11.95
CA LEU A 10 12.58 9.15 10.83
C LEU A 10 13.88 9.83 11.28
N LYS A 11 13.86 10.57 12.40
CA LYS A 11 15.09 11.15 12.98
C LYS A 11 16.05 10.06 13.46
N ILE A 12 15.52 9.00 14.07
CA ILE A 12 16.33 7.84 14.47
C ILE A 12 16.91 7.16 13.23
N TYR A 13 16.13 6.99 12.16
CA TYR A 13 16.63 6.46 10.88
C TYR A 13 17.80 7.28 10.35
N ALA A 14 17.62 8.59 10.18
CA ALA A 14 18.66 9.48 9.68
C ALA A 14 19.91 9.51 10.58
N LEU A 15 19.74 9.36 11.90
CA LEU A 15 20.87 9.25 12.84
C LEU A 15 21.60 7.92 12.68
N VAL A 16 20.87 6.82 12.59
CA VAL A 16 21.43 5.45 12.44
C VAL A 16 22.09 5.27 11.07
N GLU A 17 21.55 5.90 10.03
CA GLU A 17 22.14 5.94 8.70
C GLU A 17 23.55 6.59 8.74
N ARG A 18 23.68 7.74 9.43
CA ARG A 18 24.98 8.44 9.61
C ARG A 18 26.03 7.61 10.35
N THR A 19 25.62 6.65 11.17
CA THR A 19 26.56 5.75 11.88
C THR A 19 27.03 4.56 11.03
N GLY A 20 26.49 4.39 9.81
CA GLY A 20 26.79 3.24 8.97
C GLY A 20 26.16 1.92 9.46
N LEU A 21 25.39 1.94 10.54
CA LEU A 21 24.76 0.74 11.10
C LEU A 21 23.76 0.11 10.12
N LEU A 22 23.06 0.92 9.31
CA LEU A 22 22.14 0.47 8.27
C LEU A 22 22.86 -0.14 7.06
N SER A 23 24.17 0.05 6.92
CA SER A 23 24.96 -0.67 5.91
C SER A 23 25.16 -2.15 6.27
N THR A 24 24.97 -2.51 7.55
CA THR A 24 25.04 -3.89 8.02
C THR A 24 23.69 -4.60 7.85
N SER A 25 23.71 -5.91 7.53
CA SER A 25 22.50 -6.71 7.41
C SER A 25 21.68 -6.77 8.70
N MET A 26 22.34 -6.76 9.85
CA MET A 26 21.73 -6.80 11.17
C MET A 26 21.05 -5.47 11.52
N GLY A 27 21.70 -4.34 11.26
CA GLY A 27 21.15 -3.01 11.51
C GLY A 27 19.91 -2.74 10.67
N ARG A 28 19.93 -3.12 9.38
CA ARG A 28 18.75 -3.06 8.51
C ARG A 28 17.61 -3.93 9.03
N SER A 29 17.90 -5.19 9.39
CA SER A 29 16.87 -6.11 9.88
C SER A 29 16.21 -5.59 11.17
N LEU A 30 17.00 -5.02 12.08
CA LEU A 30 16.47 -4.44 13.32
C LEU A 30 15.60 -3.21 13.06
N PHE A 31 16.05 -2.34 12.16
CA PHE A 31 15.26 -1.16 11.76
C PHE A 31 13.94 -1.57 11.11
N PHE A 32 13.95 -2.48 10.13
CA PHE A 32 12.73 -2.94 9.49
C PHE A 32 11.79 -3.70 10.44
N ALA A 33 12.33 -4.40 11.44
CA ALA A 33 11.52 -5.00 12.49
C ALA A 33 10.83 -3.93 13.36
N ALA A 34 11.55 -2.88 13.77
CA ALA A 34 11.00 -1.76 14.53
C ALA A 34 9.97 -0.95 13.72
N TYR A 35 10.27 -0.69 12.45
CA TYR A 35 9.36 -0.02 11.53
C TYR A 35 8.09 -0.85 11.26
N GLY A 36 8.26 -2.17 11.07
CA GLY A 36 7.12 -3.09 10.94
C GLY A 36 6.25 -3.13 12.20
N TRP A 37 6.86 -3.09 13.38
CA TRP A 37 6.14 -3.01 14.65
C TRP A 37 5.36 -1.69 14.78
N TYR A 38 5.97 -0.56 14.39
CA TYR A 38 5.31 0.75 14.33
C TYR A 38 4.10 0.73 13.40
N LYS A 39 4.27 0.23 12.15
CA LYS A 39 3.17 0.09 11.18
C LYS A 39 2.03 -0.75 11.76
N LEU A 40 2.33 -1.92 12.38
CA LEU A 40 1.33 -2.83 12.94
C LEU A 40 0.48 -2.22 14.06
N PHE A 41 1.13 -1.57 15.01
CA PHE A 41 0.49 -1.22 16.27
C PHE A 41 0.07 0.25 16.36
N ILE A 42 0.66 1.11 15.55
CA ILE A 42 0.50 2.57 15.70
C ILE A 42 -0.14 3.19 14.46
N GLU A 43 0.27 2.77 13.25
CA GLU A 43 -0.17 3.42 12.02
C GLU A 43 -1.52 2.86 11.53
N VAL A 44 -1.62 1.59 11.33
CA VAL A 44 -2.80 0.96 10.70
C VAL A 44 -3.88 0.56 11.70
N GLY A 45 -3.64 0.73 13.01
CA GLY A 45 -4.61 0.29 14.01
C GLY A 45 -4.76 -1.24 14.00
N ASN A 46 -5.95 -1.77 13.83
CA ASN A 46 -6.16 -3.21 13.85
C ASN A 46 -6.27 -3.80 12.43
N ILE A 47 -5.13 -4.01 11.77
CA ILE A 47 -5.08 -4.68 10.46
C ILE A 47 -5.84 -6.02 10.45
N ARG A 48 -5.96 -6.69 11.61
CA ARG A 48 -6.66 -7.98 11.71
C ARG A 48 -8.12 -7.89 11.31
N SER A 49 -8.75 -6.71 11.42
CA SER A 49 -10.14 -6.52 10.98
C SER A 49 -10.29 -6.68 9.46
N LEU A 50 -9.24 -6.47 8.67
CA LEU A 50 -9.24 -6.70 7.23
C LEU A 50 -9.35 -8.18 6.87
N ARG A 51 -9.00 -9.09 7.80
CA ARG A 51 -9.08 -10.53 7.54
C ARG A 51 -10.49 -11.00 7.15
N SER A 52 -11.53 -10.35 7.66
CA SER A 52 -12.92 -10.69 7.34
C SER A 52 -13.28 -10.51 5.86
N TYR A 53 -12.51 -9.70 5.14
CA TYR A 53 -12.68 -9.47 3.70
C TYR A 53 -11.92 -10.50 2.85
N VAL A 54 -10.93 -11.21 3.41
CA VAL A 54 -10.16 -12.22 2.69
C VAL A 54 -10.84 -13.57 2.79
N LYS A 55 -11.29 -14.09 1.66
CA LYS A 55 -11.95 -15.39 1.56
C LYS A 55 -11.04 -16.43 0.90
N PRO A 56 -11.22 -17.73 1.22
CA PRO A 56 -10.47 -18.79 0.57
C PRO A 56 -10.67 -18.79 -0.96
N GLY A 57 -9.58 -18.96 -1.71
CA GLY A 57 -9.64 -19.02 -3.17
C GLY A 57 -9.65 -17.66 -3.86
N GLU A 58 -9.58 -16.55 -3.12
CA GLU A 58 -9.62 -15.21 -3.70
C GLU A 58 -8.23 -14.55 -3.73
N ILE A 59 -8.12 -13.44 -4.48
CA ILE A 59 -6.90 -12.66 -4.65
C ILE A 59 -6.91 -11.48 -3.68
N VAL A 60 -5.76 -11.21 -3.08
CA VAL A 60 -5.44 -9.95 -2.40
C VAL A 60 -4.37 -9.21 -3.20
N ILE A 61 -4.52 -7.89 -3.39
CA ILE A 61 -3.52 -7.07 -4.08
C ILE A 61 -2.91 -6.09 -3.08
N ASP A 62 -1.57 -6.07 -3.01
CA ASP A 62 -0.77 -5.17 -2.17
C ASP A 62 0.06 -4.25 -3.08
N ILE A 63 -0.41 -3.01 -3.29
CA ILE A 63 0.20 -2.01 -4.16
C ILE A 63 1.03 -1.06 -3.29
N GLY A 64 2.31 -0.94 -3.59
CA GLY A 64 3.31 -0.35 -2.70
C GLY A 64 3.67 -1.33 -1.58
N ALA A 65 4.05 -2.56 -1.98
CA ALA A 65 4.33 -3.65 -1.05
C ALA A 65 5.56 -3.39 -0.17
N ASN A 66 6.45 -2.48 -0.61
CA ASN A 66 7.69 -2.14 0.07
C ASN A 66 8.47 -3.43 0.44
N VAL A 67 8.90 -3.59 1.66
CA VAL A 67 9.62 -4.80 2.13
C VAL A 67 8.70 -5.97 2.50
N GLY A 68 7.40 -5.91 2.17
CA GLY A 68 6.44 -7.03 2.30
C GLY A 68 5.81 -7.18 3.68
N PHE A 69 5.64 -6.09 4.40
CA PHE A 69 5.01 -6.14 5.72
C PHE A 69 3.55 -6.62 5.64
N PHE A 70 2.73 -5.93 4.84
CA PHE A 70 1.33 -6.31 4.59
C PHE A 70 1.23 -7.59 3.78
N THR A 71 2.06 -7.72 2.74
CA THR A 71 2.12 -8.89 1.86
C THR A 71 2.22 -10.20 2.65
N LYS A 72 3.13 -10.29 3.62
CA LYS A 72 3.29 -11.48 4.49
C LYS A 72 2.04 -11.79 5.30
N GLN A 73 1.36 -10.76 5.77
CA GLN A 73 0.14 -10.95 6.54
C GLN A 73 -1.01 -11.43 5.64
N PHE A 74 -1.16 -10.83 4.46
CA PHE A 74 -2.15 -11.25 3.47
C PHE A 74 -1.89 -12.68 2.98
N ALA A 75 -0.63 -13.02 2.72
CA ALA A 75 -0.24 -14.37 2.33
C ALA A 75 -0.64 -15.46 3.36
N ARG A 76 -0.56 -15.14 4.66
CA ARG A 76 -1.06 -16.03 5.72
C ARG A 76 -2.58 -16.13 5.74
N TRP A 77 -3.29 -15.11 5.31
CA TRP A 77 -4.75 -15.09 5.34
C TRP A 77 -5.37 -15.84 4.16
N VAL A 78 -4.77 -15.80 2.97
CA VAL A 78 -5.23 -16.56 1.80
C VAL A 78 -5.04 -18.07 1.99
N ASN A 79 -4.19 -18.50 2.94
CA ASN A 79 -4.06 -19.87 3.45
C ASN A 79 -3.92 -20.95 2.36
N GLY A 80 -3.17 -20.65 1.30
CA GLY A 80 -2.84 -21.59 0.22
C GLY A 80 -3.93 -21.90 -0.79
N SER A 81 -5.15 -21.37 -0.62
CA SER A 81 -6.25 -21.55 -1.59
C SER A 81 -6.42 -20.38 -2.54
N GLY A 82 -5.90 -19.21 -2.19
CA GLY A 82 -5.80 -18.02 -3.02
C GLY A 82 -4.34 -17.59 -3.12
N PHE A 83 -4.11 -16.35 -3.56
CA PHE A 83 -2.76 -15.78 -3.60
C PHE A 83 -2.76 -14.26 -3.45
N VAL A 84 -1.58 -13.70 -3.25
CA VAL A 84 -1.35 -12.26 -3.15
C VAL A 84 -0.59 -11.79 -4.38
N ILE A 85 -1.04 -10.71 -5.02
CA ILE A 85 -0.24 -9.96 -5.99
C ILE A 85 0.40 -8.80 -5.23
N ALA A 86 1.73 -8.75 -5.19
CA ALA A 86 2.49 -7.71 -4.49
C ALA A 86 3.31 -6.90 -5.49
N VAL A 87 3.05 -5.59 -5.57
CA VAL A 87 3.70 -4.68 -6.53
C VAL A 87 4.60 -3.71 -5.77
N GLU A 88 5.88 -3.68 -6.14
CA GLU A 88 6.88 -2.78 -5.56
C GLU A 88 7.84 -2.30 -6.65
N PRO A 89 7.99 -0.99 -6.90
CA PRO A 89 8.83 -0.48 -7.98
C PRO A 89 10.32 -0.40 -7.64
N GLU A 90 10.68 -0.08 -6.40
CA GLU A 90 12.07 0.20 -6.04
C GLU A 90 12.86 -1.11 -5.86
N GLU A 91 14.00 -1.20 -6.52
CA GLU A 91 14.77 -2.46 -6.63
C GLU A 91 15.25 -3.00 -5.29
N SER A 92 15.71 -2.14 -4.38
CA SER A 92 16.21 -2.55 -3.06
C SER A 92 15.08 -3.07 -2.17
N ASN A 93 13.94 -2.37 -2.17
CA ASN A 93 12.72 -2.78 -1.48
C ASN A 93 12.20 -4.10 -2.06
N TYR A 94 12.15 -4.21 -3.38
CA TYR A 94 11.71 -5.43 -4.07
C TYR A 94 12.57 -6.64 -3.73
N ARG A 95 13.91 -6.50 -3.75
CA ARG A 95 14.83 -7.56 -3.31
C ARG A 95 14.61 -7.94 -1.85
N GLN A 96 14.37 -6.95 -0.99
CA GLN A 96 14.09 -7.22 0.42
C GLN A 96 12.72 -7.88 0.62
N LEU A 97 11.71 -7.50 -0.17
CA LEU A 97 10.41 -8.17 -0.24
C LEU A 97 10.59 -9.68 -0.53
N LEU A 98 11.29 -10.01 -1.62
CA LEU A 98 11.55 -11.41 -1.98
C LEU A 98 12.24 -12.20 -0.86
N LYS A 99 13.27 -11.61 -0.24
CA LYS A 99 13.99 -12.21 0.89
C LYS A 99 13.07 -12.45 2.09
N ASN A 100 12.22 -11.47 2.41
CA ASN A 100 11.30 -11.56 3.54
C ASN A 100 10.19 -12.60 3.31
N LEU A 101 9.71 -12.76 2.08
CA LEU A 101 8.72 -13.78 1.72
C LEU A 101 9.32 -15.18 1.83
N ASN A 102 10.53 -15.39 1.33
CA ASN A 102 11.25 -16.67 1.46
C ASN A 102 11.49 -17.03 2.92
N ASN A 103 11.97 -16.09 3.73
CA ASN A 103 12.24 -16.29 5.15
C ASN A 103 10.99 -16.61 5.97
N SER A 104 9.82 -16.14 5.54
CA SER A 104 8.53 -16.39 6.22
C SER A 104 7.80 -17.63 5.72
N GLY A 105 8.31 -18.31 4.70
CA GLY A 105 7.66 -19.47 4.08
C GLY A 105 6.37 -19.13 3.31
N THR A 106 6.19 -17.85 2.93
CA THR A 106 4.97 -17.40 2.25
C THR A 106 5.15 -17.16 0.75
N ALA A 107 6.36 -17.35 0.20
CA ALA A 107 6.67 -17.08 -1.20
C ALA A 107 5.80 -17.89 -2.18
N GLY A 108 5.40 -19.11 -1.83
CA GLY A 108 4.61 -20.00 -2.70
C GLY A 108 3.18 -19.51 -2.99
N VAL A 109 2.67 -18.54 -2.22
CA VAL A 109 1.33 -17.96 -2.38
C VAL A 109 1.37 -16.47 -2.71
N VAL A 110 2.54 -15.94 -3.11
CA VAL A 110 2.71 -14.53 -3.47
C VAL A 110 3.31 -14.44 -4.88
N ARG A 111 2.66 -13.67 -5.74
CA ARG A 111 3.17 -13.25 -7.05
C ARG A 111 3.69 -11.84 -6.91
N THR A 112 4.98 -11.66 -7.09
CA THR A 112 5.63 -10.36 -6.97
C THR A 112 5.83 -9.74 -8.34
N VAL A 113 5.52 -8.45 -8.45
CA VAL A 113 5.69 -7.64 -9.66
C VAL A 113 6.61 -6.47 -9.34
N GLN A 114 7.70 -6.34 -10.08
CA GLN A 114 8.58 -5.16 -9.96
C GLN A 114 8.09 -4.09 -10.93
N GLY A 115 7.48 -3.03 -10.40
CA GLY A 115 6.94 -1.92 -11.18
C GLY A 115 5.99 -1.06 -10.37
N VAL A 116 5.36 -0.12 -11.04
CA VAL A 116 4.29 0.73 -10.50
C VAL A 116 2.94 0.30 -11.03
N VAL A 117 1.87 0.67 -10.32
CA VAL A 117 0.51 0.59 -10.86
C VAL A 117 0.05 1.97 -11.29
N ALA A 118 -0.52 2.05 -12.48
CA ALA A 118 -1.01 3.30 -13.06
C ALA A 118 -2.27 3.06 -13.91
N GLU A 119 -2.80 4.13 -14.51
CA GLU A 119 -4.00 4.10 -15.35
C GLU A 119 -3.83 3.38 -16.68
N GLN A 120 -2.58 3.19 -17.12
CA GLN A 120 -2.25 2.49 -18.37
C GLN A 120 -0.89 1.80 -18.29
N HIS A 121 -0.72 0.76 -19.09
CA HIS A 121 0.56 0.10 -19.28
C HIS A 121 1.58 1.03 -19.95
N GLY A 122 2.84 0.97 -19.53
CA GLY A 122 3.91 1.79 -20.13
C GLY A 122 5.16 1.89 -19.28
N THR A 123 5.88 2.99 -19.47
CA THR A 123 7.06 3.34 -18.67
C THR A 123 6.84 4.68 -17.99
N LEU A 124 7.11 4.72 -16.69
CA LEU A 124 7.06 5.93 -15.88
C LEU A 124 8.41 6.19 -15.21
N LYS A 125 8.61 7.42 -14.74
CA LYS A 125 9.80 7.79 -13.96
C LYS A 125 9.48 7.70 -12.47
N LEU A 126 10.37 7.06 -11.72
CA LEU A 126 10.29 6.95 -10.26
C LEU A 126 11.41 7.77 -9.63
N ALA A 127 11.04 8.80 -8.89
CA ALA A 127 11.99 9.56 -8.06
C ALA A 127 12.30 8.76 -6.79
N ILE A 128 13.56 8.42 -6.61
CA ILE A 128 14.02 7.68 -5.44
C ILE A 128 14.29 8.66 -4.30
N ASN A 129 13.67 8.45 -3.17
CA ASN A 129 13.99 9.16 -1.94
C ASN A 129 15.07 8.37 -1.16
N PRO A 130 16.33 8.85 -1.13
CA PRO A 130 17.42 8.12 -0.48
C PRO A 130 17.29 8.11 1.05
N VAL A 131 16.58 9.09 1.62
CA VAL A 131 16.45 9.27 3.07
C VAL A 131 15.24 8.50 3.63
N HIS A 132 14.23 8.22 2.78
CA HIS A 132 12.99 7.59 3.21
C HIS A 132 12.61 6.43 2.27
N PRO A 133 12.97 5.18 2.61
CA PRO A 133 12.73 4.01 1.74
C PRO A 133 11.26 3.69 1.44
N GLY A 134 10.32 4.35 2.10
CA GLY A 134 8.87 4.19 1.88
C GLY A 134 8.23 5.36 1.14
N ASP A 135 9.01 6.35 0.66
CA ASP A 135 8.49 7.59 0.06
C ASP A 135 9.09 7.80 -1.34
N HIS A 136 9.02 6.78 -2.18
CA HIS A 136 9.34 6.89 -3.60
C HIS A 136 8.09 7.32 -4.37
N LYS A 137 8.25 8.24 -5.35
CA LYS A 137 7.12 8.86 -6.05
C LYS A 137 7.30 8.80 -7.55
N ILE A 138 6.20 8.65 -8.27
CA ILE A 138 6.16 8.92 -9.71
C ILE A 138 6.46 10.40 -9.92
N ALA A 139 7.35 10.75 -10.86
CA ALA A 139 7.78 12.12 -11.10
C ALA A 139 8.16 12.32 -12.57
N ALA A 140 8.46 13.58 -12.96
CA ALA A 140 8.96 13.88 -14.30
C ALA A 140 10.39 13.37 -14.52
N GLU A 141 11.18 13.26 -13.45
CA GLU A 141 12.57 12.78 -13.46
C GLU A 141 12.75 11.61 -12.49
N GLY A 142 13.65 10.70 -12.81
CA GLY A 142 13.92 9.51 -11.99
C GLY A 142 14.37 8.32 -12.83
N ILE A 143 14.37 7.14 -12.23
CA ILE A 143 14.65 5.88 -12.94
C ILE A 143 13.41 5.42 -13.72
N ASP A 144 13.64 4.77 -14.85
CA ASP A 144 12.56 4.15 -15.62
C ASP A 144 12.04 2.91 -14.90
N VAL A 145 10.71 2.84 -14.74
CA VAL A 145 10.01 1.69 -14.16
C VAL A 145 8.84 1.31 -15.04
N THR A 146 8.55 0.01 -15.13
CA THR A 146 7.38 -0.48 -15.86
C THR A 146 6.12 -0.13 -15.08
N ALA A 147 5.12 0.40 -15.79
CA ALA A 147 3.79 0.65 -15.27
C ALA A 147 2.83 -0.45 -15.76
N PHE A 148 2.01 -0.95 -14.85
CA PHE A 148 0.96 -1.92 -15.09
C PHE A 148 -0.39 -1.35 -14.67
N THR A 149 -1.49 -1.87 -15.23
CA THR A 149 -2.82 -1.64 -14.67
C THR A 149 -3.20 -2.80 -13.74
N ILE A 150 -4.10 -2.56 -12.79
CA ILE A 150 -4.66 -3.65 -11.98
C ILE A 150 -5.41 -4.63 -12.85
N ASP A 151 -6.20 -4.11 -13.79
CA ASP A 151 -7.01 -4.93 -14.69
C ASP A 151 -6.14 -5.87 -15.52
N GLU A 152 -4.96 -5.41 -15.99
CA GLU A 152 -3.97 -6.24 -16.68
C GLU A 152 -3.39 -7.33 -15.75
N LEU A 153 -2.99 -6.97 -14.52
CA LEU A 153 -2.39 -7.90 -13.57
C LEU A 153 -3.34 -9.04 -13.17
N VAL A 154 -4.65 -8.77 -13.13
CA VAL A 154 -5.66 -9.79 -12.80
C VAL A 154 -6.27 -10.46 -14.00
N GLN A 155 -6.05 -9.94 -15.23
CA GLN A 155 -6.65 -10.49 -16.45
C GLN A 155 -6.26 -11.94 -16.70
N GLN A 156 -5.04 -12.34 -16.37
CA GLN A 156 -4.54 -13.71 -16.50
C GLN A 156 -5.18 -14.66 -15.47
N GLU A 157 -5.82 -14.11 -14.45
CA GLU A 157 -6.35 -14.81 -13.28
C GLU A 157 -7.89 -14.78 -13.23
N LYS A 158 -8.54 -14.75 -14.39
CA LYS A 158 -10.00 -14.56 -14.54
C LYS A 158 -10.89 -15.52 -13.71
N ALA A 159 -10.35 -16.66 -13.30
CA ALA A 159 -11.05 -17.61 -12.44
C ALA A 159 -11.13 -17.19 -10.97
N PHE A 160 -10.39 -16.14 -10.58
CA PHE A 160 -10.29 -15.69 -9.20
C PHE A 160 -10.87 -14.29 -9.05
N ARG A 161 -11.56 -14.07 -7.95
CA ARG A 161 -12.09 -12.75 -7.56
C ARG A 161 -11.05 -12.02 -6.71
N VAL A 162 -10.92 -10.71 -6.93
CA VAL A 162 -10.16 -9.84 -6.02
C VAL A 162 -11.08 -9.47 -4.85
N CYS A 163 -10.65 -9.78 -3.63
CA CYS A 163 -11.46 -9.52 -2.43
C CYS A 163 -10.96 -8.34 -1.58
N LEU A 164 -9.67 -8.05 -1.67
CA LEU A 164 -9.05 -6.97 -0.92
C LEU A 164 -7.92 -6.33 -1.76
N MET A 165 -7.88 -5.00 -1.78
CA MET A 165 -6.74 -4.23 -2.30
C MET A 165 -6.20 -3.32 -1.20
N LYS A 166 -4.87 -3.26 -1.06
CA LYS A 166 -4.18 -2.21 -0.31
C LYS A 166 -3.49 -1.30 -1.31
N ILE A 167 -3.68 0.02 -1.18
CA ILE A 167 -3.10 1.05 -2.04
C ILE A 167 -2.35 2.05 -1.15
N ASP A 168 -1.03 2.14 -1.34
CA ASP A 168 -0.13 3.02 -0.58
C ASP A 168 1.03 3.38 -1.53
N VAL A 169 0.81 4.40 -2.35
CA VAL A 169 1.67 4.75 -3.51
C VAL A 169 2.05 6.24 -3.57
N GLN A 170 1.93 6.91 -2.44
CA GLN A 170 2.47 8.26 -2.20
C GLN A 170 2.02 9.32 -3.24
N GLY A 171 0.69 9.42 -3.43
CA GLY A 171 0.03 10.41 -4.27
C GLY A 171 -0.43 9.92 -5.64
N ALA A 172 -0.13 8.66 -6.02
CA ALA A 172 -0.57 8.08 -7.30
C ALA A 172 -1.86 7.23 -7.17
N GLU A 173 -2.61 7.33 -6.06
CA GLU A 173 -3.77 6.50 -5.74
C GLU A 173 -4.87 6.62 -6.80
N GLU A 174 -5.14 7.83 -7.31
CA GLU A 174 -6.11 8.02 -8.39
C GLU A 174 -5.72 7.24 -9.65
N ARG A 175 -4.43 7.28 -10.03
CA ARG A 175 -3.92 6.55 -11.21
C ARG A 175 -4.09 5.05 -11.06
N VAL A 176 -3.86 4.51 -9.85
CA VAL A 176 -4.11 3.10 -9.52
C VAL A 176 -5.57 2.74 -9.73
N LEU A 177 -6.50 3.55 -9.20
CA LEU A 177 -7.94 3.32 -9.32
C LEU A 177 -8.42 3.41 -10.77
N LEU A 178 -7.88 4.34 -11.57
CA LEU A 178 -8.18 4.46 -12.99
C LEU A 178 -7.71 3.23 -13.79
N GLY A 179 -6.64 2.55 -13.34
CA GLY A 179 -6.17 1.29 -13.92
C GLY A 179 -6.84 0.03 -13.35
N ALA A 180 -7.88 0.19 -12.52
CA ALA A 180 -8.58 -0.89 -11.84
C ALA A 180 -10.09 -0.94 -12.14
N GLN A 181 -10.59 -0.17 -13.09
CA GLN A 181 -12.03 0.06 -13.28
C GLN A 181 -12.82 -1.23 -13.54
N GLU A 182 -12.31 -2.14 -14.37
CA GLU A 182 -12.95 -3.44 -14.62
C GLU A 182 -12.99 -4.29 -13.36
N THR A 183 -11.88 -4.32 -12.60
CA THR A 183 -11.78 -5.05 -11.34
C THR A 183 -12.71 -4.48 -10.26
N LEU A 184 -12.77 -3.14 -10.14
CA LEU A 184 -13.69 -2.47 -9.21
C LEU A 184 -15.15 -2.80 -9.53
N GLN A 185 -15.52 -2.73 -10.80
CA GLN A 185 -16.90 -3.00 -11.24
C GLN A 185 -17.28 -4.48 -11.10
N ARG A 186 -16.37 -5.41 -11.46
CA ARG A 186 -16.62 -6.85 -11.47
C ARG A 186 -16.61 -7.45 -10.07
N ASP A 187 -15.60 -7.11 -9.28
CA ASP A 187 -15.27 -7.80 -8.04
C ASP A 187 -15.71 -7.03 -6.78
N HIS A 188 -15.77 -5.72 -6.87
CA HIS A 188 -16.07 -4.80 -5.75
C HIS A 188 -15.25 -5.16 -4.49
N PRO A 189 -13.90 -5.21 -4.59
CA PRO A 189 -13.04 -5.61 -3.48
C PRO A 189 -13.10 -4.58 -2.34
N ALA A 190 -12.90 -5.00 -1.10
CA ALA A 190 -12.59 -4.05 -0.04
C ALA A 190 -11.27 -3.34 -0.35
N ILE A 191 -11.17 -2.02 -0.13
CA ILE A 191 -10.00 -1.23 -0.46
C ILE A 191 -9.47 -0.51 0.77
N LEU A 192 -8.28 -0.89 1.23
CA LEU A 192 -7.50 -0.11 2.19
C LEU A 192 -6.61 0.86 1.42
N ILE A 193 -6.80 2.14 1.61
CA ILE A 193 -6.05 3.18 0.89
C ILE A 193 -5.55 4.25 1.83
N GLU A 194 -4.26 4.63 1.70
CA GLU A 194 -3.71 5.81 2.35
C GLU A 194 -4.09 7.05 1.53
N ILE A 195 -4.70 8.05 2.17
CA ILE A 195 -5.07 9.32 1.54
C ILE A 195 -4.25 10.44 2.16
N ASP A 196 -3.36 11.01 1.34
CA ASP A 196 -2.59 12.22 1.63
C ASP A 196 -2.94 13.29 0.58
N ASP A 197 -3.75 14.30 0.94
CA ASP A 197 -4.22 15.33 -0.01
C ASP A 197 -3.05 16.16 -0.58
N ASP A 198 -2.00 16.38 0.21
CA ASP A 198 -0.83 17.14 -0.26
C ASP A 198 -0.02 16.34 -1.28
N ALA A 199 0.16 15.04 -1.06
CA ALA A 199 0.83 14.15 -2.03
C ALA A 199 0.00 14.01 -3.33
N LEU A 200 -1.31 13.81 -3.20
CA LEU A 200 -2.22 13.74 -4.34
C LEU A 200 -2.20 15.03 -5.18
N ARG A 201 -2.20 16.20 -4.54
CA ARG A 201 -2.13 17.49 -5.25
C ARG A 201 -0.83 17.68 -6.02
N GLN A 202 0.29 17.22 -5.49
CA GLN A 202 1.58 17.21 -6.20
C GLN A 202 1.53 16.38 -7.49
N MET A 203 0.65 15.37 -7.53
CA MET A 203 0.42 14.49 -8.68
C MET A 203 -0.75 14.93 -9.58
N GLY A 204 -1.33 16.13 -9.34
CA GLY A 204 -2.44 16.66 -10.11
C GLY A 204 -3.81 16.09 -9.76
N SER A 205 -3.92 15.39 -8.63
CA SER A 205 -5.16 14.83 -8.09
C SER A 205 -5.61 15.54 -6.79
N SER A 206 -6.51 14.94 -6.03
CA SER A 206 -6.90 15.38 -4.69
C SER A 206 -7.59 14.25 -3.92
N ALA A 207 -7.60 14.36 -2.59
CA ALA A 207 -8.36 13.45 -1.74
C ALA A 207 -9.85 13.38 -2.13
N GLU A 208 -10.44 14.53 -2.49
CA GLU A 208 -11.85 14.60 -2.93
C GLU A 208 -12.08 13.77 -4.20
N ARG A 209 -11.19 13.88 -5.21
CA ARG A 209 -11.31 13.09 -6.45
C ARG A 209 -11.20 11.61 -6.20
N VAL A 210 -10.22 11.17 -5.41
CA VAL A 210 -10.01 9.75 -5.06
C VAL A 210 -11.22 9.18 -4.33
N VAL A 211 -11.70 9.89 -3.31
CA VAL A 211 -12.85 9.42 -2.51
C VAL A 211 -14.13 9.43 -3.32
N THR A 212 -14.39 10.48 -4.11
CA THR A 212 -15.58 10.55 -4.98
C THR A 212 -15.58 9.46 -6.03
N LEU A 213 -14.43 9.20 -6.67
CA LEU A 213 -14.30 8.11 -7.63
C LEU A 213 -14.73 6.76 -7.03
N LEU A 214 -14.30 6.43 -5.82
CA LEU A 214 -14.72 5.19 -5.15
C LEU A 214 -16.22 5.22 -4.77
N MET A 215 -16.73 6.36 -4.34
CA MET A 215 -18.18 6.50 -4.04
C MET A 215 -19.03 6.31 -5.29
N ASP A 216 -18.58 6.75 -6.46
CA ASP A 216 -19.26 6.56 -7.75
C ASP A 216 -19.34 5.07 -8.15
N PHE A 217 -18.37 4.25 -7.71
CA PHE A 217 -18.44 2.79 -7.78
C PHE A 217 -19.32 2.14 -6.69
N GLY A 218 -19.97 2.94 -5.83
CA GLY A 218 -20.90 2.45 -4.79
C GLY A 218 -20.25 2.12 -3.45
N TYR A 219 -18.98 2.49 -3.25
CA TYR A 219 -18.27 2.24 -1.99
C TYR A 219 -18.73 3.14 -0.85
N VAL A 220 -18.74 2.57 0.34
CA VAL A 220 -18.96 3.27 1.61
C VAL A 220 -17.66 3.48 2.33
N ILE A 221 -17.43 4.70 2.84
CA ILE A 221 -16.21 5.08 3.54
C ILE A 221 -16.26 4.60 4.99
N ARG A 222 -15.19 3.93 5.43
CA ARG A 222 -15.01 3.53 6.83
C ARG A 222 -13.66 3.96 7.36
N LYS A 223 -13.61 4.38 8.62
CA LYS A 223 -12.36 4.62 9.36
C LYS A 223 -12.15 3.58 10.44
N PHE A 224 -10.91 3.31 10.77
CA PHE A 224 -10.56 2.47 11.90
C PHE A 224 -10.85 3.20 13.21
N GLY A 225 -11.79 2.68 13.97
CA GLY A 225 -12.16 3.14 15.30
C GLY A 225 -11.37 2.45 16.41
N LYS A 226 -11.77 2.67 17.67
CA LYS A 226 -11.25 1.95 18.82
C LYS A 226 -11.74 0.49 18.81
N ASN A 227 -10.92 -0.43 19.33
CA ASN A 227 -11.28 -1.85 19.49
C ASN A 227 -11.62 -2.59 18.18
N SER A 228 -10.93 -2.27 17.07
CA SER A 228 -11.16 -2.90 15.76
C SER A 228 -12.52 -2.62 15.12
N GLN A 229 -13.30 -1.72 15.69
CA GLN A 229 -14.54 -1.27 15.10
C GLN A 229 -14.25 -0.41 13.88
N MET A 230 -15.08 -0.53 12.84
CA MET A 230 -14.99 0.28 11.64
C MET A 230 -16.22 1.16 11.55
N ASP A 231 -16.01 2.45 11.80
CA ASP A 231 -17.08 3.44 11.80
C ASP A 231 -17.29 3.98 10.38
N GLN A 232 -18.53 3.97 9.91
CA GLN A 232 -18.87 4.66 8.66
C GLN A 232 -18.74 6.17 8.86
N ILE A 233 -18.17 6.85 7.89
CA ILE A 233 -17.97 8.30 7.90
C ILE A 233 -18.47 8.94 6.60
N SER A 234 -18.74 10.24 6.64
CA SER A 234 -19.08 11.04 5.47
C SER A 234 -17.85 11.47 4.67
N LEU A 235 -18.07 11.88 3.42
CA LEU A 235 -17.03 12.52 2.58
C LEU A 235 -16.39 13.70 3.31
N ALA A 236 -17.20 14.58 3.93
CA ALA A 236 -16.69 15.75 4.63
C ALA A 236 -15.78 15.40 5.82
N GLU A 237 -16.11 14.34 6.57
CA GLU A 237 -15.25 13.84 7.64
C GLU A 237 -13.94 13.25 7.08
N ALA A 238 -14.00 12.45 6.03
CA ALA A 238 -12.83 11.88 5.38
C ALA A 238 -11.86 12.99 4.92
N LEU A 239 -12.37 13.98 4.19
CA LEU A 239 -11.58 15.13 3.73
C LEU A 239 -11.03 15.98 4.88
N GLY A 240 -11.77 16.10 6.00
CA GLY A 240 -11.29 16.78 7.21
C GLY A 240 -10.10 16.07 7.87
N MET A 241 -9.96 14.76 7.69
CA MET A 241 -8.91 13.96 8.30
C MET A 241 -7.56 14.07 7.55
N CYS A 242 -7.57 14.31 6.22
CA CYS A 242 -6.37 14.38 5.38
C CYS A 242 -5.93 15.80 5.02
N ARG A 243 -6.43 16.84 5.73
CA ARG A 243 -6.00 18.23 5.55
C ARG A 243 -4.82 18.60 6.44
N ASN A 244 -4.09 19.68 6.06
CA ASN A 244 -3.01 20.30 6.84
C ASN A 244 -1.81 19.35 7.08
N GLY A 245 -1.32 18.70 6.02
CA GLY A 245 -0.17 17.80 6.09
C GLY A 245 -0.44 16.51 6.88
N ARG A 246 -1.69 16.09 6.94
CA ARG A 246 -2.09 14.82 7.56
C ARG A 246 -2.53 13.83 6.49
N TYR A 247 -2.15 12.59 6.67
CA TYR A 247 -2.68 11.46 5.89
C TYR A 247 -3.57 10.58 6.76
N VAL A 248 -4.40 9.77 6.12
CA VAL A 248 -5.31 8.84 6.81
C VAL A 248 -5.47 7.56 6.01
N ASP A 249 -5.46 6.41 6.71
CA ASP A 249 -5.85 5.13 6.14
C ASP A 249 -7.38 5.00 6.22
N LEU A 250 -8.02 4.87 5.07
CA LEU A 250 -9.45 4.65 4.94
C LEU A 250 -9.74 3.28 4.33
N LEU A 251 -10.83 2.68 4.76
CA LEU A 251 -11.35 1.45 4.17
C LEU A 251 -12.63 1.76 3.39
N PHE A 252 -12.68 1.31 2.16
CA PHE A 252 -13.85 1.39 1.28
C PHE A 252 -14.44 -0.02 1.09
N VAL A 253 -15.76 -0.14 1.31
CA VAL A 253 -16.50 -1.41 1.23
C VAL A 253 -17.85 -1.24 0.59
#